data_5f9bd5655f0fe32a978ca245a09aa3e2
#
_entry.id   5f9bd5655f0fe32a978ca245a09aa3e2
#
_cell.length_a   1.000
_cell.length_b   1.000
_cell.length_c   1.000
_cell.angle_alpha   90.00
_cell.angle_beta   90.00
_cell.angle_gamma   90.00
#
_symmetry.space_group_name_H-M   'P 1'
#
loop_
_entity.id
_entity.type
_entity.pdbx_description
1 polymer ?
#
loop_
_entity_poly.entity_id
_entity_poly.type
_entity_poly.pdbx_seq_one_letter_code
_entity_poly.pdbx_strand_id
1 'polypeptide(L)'
;MKKNILLTLLSGALLASAWVTYGFTALIFTALIPLLLMEARIRRDYRHTKRKVFALSYLAFLTWNIPTTWWIWYSTQIGAIFAILANTLLMTLTFFLYHIVAKRMNRKVSLIFLVAIWLSFEKFHLTWEVSWPWLNLGNVFSEQITWIQWYEYTGTFGGSLW
;
A
#
# COMPACT_ATOMS: atom_id res chain seq x y z
N MET A 1 18.55 -0.44 -12.63
CA MET A 1 17.71 -1.49 -12.04
C MET A 1 17.90 -1.62 -10.52
N LYS A 2 19.15 -1.78 -10.00
CA LYS A 2 19.43 -1.92 -8.56
C LYS A 2 18.77 -0.84 -7.67
N LYS A 3 18.89 0.44 -8.03
CA LYS A 3 18.27 1.56 -7.27
C LYS A 3 16.72 1.46 -7.19
N ASN A 4 16.06 0.98 -8.23
CA ASN A 4 14.61 0.84 -8.22
C ASN A 4 14.16 -0.30 -7.31
N ILE A 5 14.89 -1.43 -7.31
CA ILE A 5 14.65 -2.55 -6.39
C ILE A 5 14.85 -2.09 -4.94
N LEU A 6 15.93 -1.33 -4.67
CA LEU A 6 16.18 -0.81 -3.32
C LEU A 6 15.03 0.11 -2.84
N LEU A 7 14.55 1.03 -3.67
CA LEU A 7 13.42 1.89 -3.35
C LEU A 7 12.13 1.08 -3.09
N THR A 8 11.91 0.04 -3.88
CA THR A 8 10.78 -0.88 -3.73
C THR A 8 10.80 -1.59 -2.38
N LEU A 9 11.94 -2.24 -2.05
CA LEU A 9 12.10 -2.95 -0.78
C LEU A 9 12.05 -1.99 0.41
N LEU A 10 12.64 -0.80 0.28
CA LEU A 10 12.57 0.23 1.32
C LEU A 10 11.13 0.65 1.61
N SER A 11 10.31 0.85 0.57
CA SER A 11 8.90 1.21 0.77
C SER A 11 8.14 0.09 1.49
N GLY A 12 8.29 -1.17 1.05
CA GLY A 12 7.65 -2.31 1.70
C GLY A 12 8.10 -2.50 3.15
N ALA A 13 9.40 -2.32 3.42
CA ALA A 13 9.97 -2.42 4.77
C ALA A 13 9.45 -1.29 5.68
N LEU A 14 9.36 -0.05 5.20
CA LEU A 14 8.81 1.08 5.96
C LEU A 14 7.34 0.86 6.29
N LEU A 15 6.54 0.39 5.31
CA LEU A 15 5.14 0.01 5.52
C LEU A 15 5.05 -1.08 6.59
N ALA A 16 5.81 -2.16 6.47
CA ALA A 16 5.81 -3.24 7.45
C ALA A 16 6.22 -2.76 8.85
N SER A 17 7.28 -1.97 8.95
CA SER A 17 7.77 -1.43 10.23
C SER A 17 6.80 -0.47 10.91
N ALA A 18 5.92 0.17 10.15
CA ALA A 18 4.86 1.00 10.72
C ALA A 18 3.74 0.16 11.37
N TRP A 19 3.57 -1.10 10.94
CA TRP A 19 2.44 -1.98 11.32
C TRP A 19 2.73 -2.95 12.46
N VAL A 20 3.99 -3.23 12.75
CA VAL A 20 4.32 -4.19 13.82
C VAL A 20 4.10 -3.57 15.19
N THR A 21 3.68 -4.37 16.17
CA THR A 21 3.33 -3.95 17.54
C THR A 21 4.39 -3.08 18.22
N TYR A 22 5.67 -3.33 17.93
CA TYR A 22 6.79 -2.52 18.43
C TYR A 22 7.36 -1.58 17.37
N GLY A 23 6.59 -1.36 16.31
CA GLY A 23 6.99 -0.51 15.20
C GLY A 23 6.83 0.98 15.49
N PHE A 24 7.28 1.79 14.57
CA PHE A 24 7.16 3.23 14.66
C PHE A 24 6.10 3.73 13.67
N THR A 25 4.87 3.89 14.14
CA THR A 25 3.69 4.26 13.34
C THR A 25 3.93 5.48 12.43
N ALA A 26 4.70 6.49 12.89
CA ALA A 26 4.98 7.67 12.08
C ALA A 26 5.73 7.38 10.76
N LEU A 27 6.34 6.19 10.59
CA LEU A 27 6.95 5.80 9.32
C LEU A 27 5.95 5.74 8.18
N ILE A 28 4.65 5.57 8.46
CA ILE A 28 3.60 5.51 7.45
C ILE A 28 3.58 6.76 6.56
N PHE A 29 3.82 7.93 7.13
CA PHE A 29 3.82 9.21 6.40
C PHE A 29 4.90 9.29 5.31
N THR A 30 5.94 8.49 5.43
CA THR A 30 7.06 8.45 4.46
C THR A 30 7.14 7.16 3.67
N ALA A 31 6.40 6.13 4.08
CA ALA A 31 6.54 4.77 3.60
C ALA A 31 6.27 4.62 2.09
N LEU A 32 5.34 5.38 1.53
CA LEU A 32 5.02 5.34 0.09
C LEU A 32 5.96 6.22 -0.76
N ILE A 33 6.75 7.12 -0.15
CA ILE A 33 7.65 8.01 -0.90
C ILE A 33 8.64 7.24 -1.78
N PRO A 34 9.35 6.20 -1.28
CA PRO A 34 10.28 5.45 -2.13
C PRO A 34 9.58 4.75 -3.31
N LEU A 35 8.36 4.25 -3.11
CA LEU A 35 7.57 3.62 -4.17
C LEU A 35 7.17 4.63 -5.25
N LEU A 36 6.75 5.82 -4.86
CA LEU A 36 6.43 6.92 -5.78
C LEU A 36 7.66 7.41 -6.54
N LEU A 37 8.83 7.47 -5.88
CA LEU A 37 10.08 7.81 -6.53
C LEU A 37 10.52 6.74 -7.54
N MET A 38 10.34 5.48 -7.22
CA MET A 38 10.59 4.36 -8.14
C MET A 38 9.70 4.47 -9.37
N GLU A 39 8.38 4.70 -9.18
CA GLU A 39 7.43 4.89 -10.27
C GLU A 39 7.81 6.07 -11.17
N ALA A 40 8.08 7.24 -10.57
CA ALA A 40 8.44 8.44 -11.30
C ALA A 40 9.73 8.28 -12.14
N ARG A 41 10.71 7.51 -11.64
CA ARG A 41 11.92 7.16 -12.40
C ARG A 41 11.61 6.26 -13.59
N ILE A 42 10.81 5.20 -13.37
CA ILE A 42 10.45 4.26 -14.44
C ILE A 42 9.56 4.95 -15.47
N ARG A 43 8.65 5.81 -15.06
CA ARG A 43 7.76 6.55 -15.96
C ARG A 43 8.52 7.43 -16.96
N ARG A 44 9.70 7.93 -16.58
CA ARG A 44 10.61 8.67 -17.49
C ARG A 44 11.30 7.77 -18.50
N ASP A 45 11.41 6.46 -18.21
CA ASP A 45 11.97 5.47 -19.12
C ASP A 45 10.87 4.97 -20.06
N TYR A 46 10.91 5.35 -21.33
CA TYR A 46 9.84 5.08 -22.30
C TYR A 46 9.64 3.61 -22.68
N ARG A 47 10.50 2.68 -22.20
CA ARG A 47 10.42 1.26 -22.56
C ARG A 47 9.90 0.40 -21.40
N HIS A 48 8.84 -0.41 -21.70
CA HIS A 48 8.31 -1.44 -20.79
C HIS A 48 7.93 -0.94 -19.39
N THR A 49 7.51 0.32 -19.25
CA THR A 49 7.19 0.94 -17.94
C THR A 49 6.11 0.17 -17.19
N LYS A 50 5.06 -0.28 -17.88
CA LYS A 50 3.93 -1.01 -17.27
C LYS A 50 4.39 -2.28 -16.55
N ARG A 51 5.16 -3.15 -17.22
CA ARG A 51 5.65 -4.41 -16.65
C ARG A 51 6.59 -4.15 -15.45
N LYS A 52 7.49 -3.17 -15.58
CA LYS A 52 8.44 -2.81 -14.53
C LYS A 52 7.73 -2.29 -13.29
N VAL A 53 6.78 -1.35 -13.44
CA VAL A 53 6.03 -0.79 -12.32
C VAL A 53 5.18 -1.87 -11.67
N PHE A 54 4.47 -2.69 -12.45
CA PHE A 54 3.67 -3.78 -11.92
C PHE A 54 4.51 -4.76 -11.07
N ALA A 55 5.63 -5.26 -11.61
CA ALA A 55 6.48 -6.22 -10.90
C ALA A 55 7.11 -5.63 -9.64
N LEU A 56 7.56 -4.36 -9.68
CA LEU A 56 8.19 -3.72 -8.54
C LEU A 56 7.17 -3.30 -7.49
N SER A 57 5.99 -2.81 -7.85
CA SER A 57 4.95 -2.54 -6.85
C SER A 57 4.43 -3.82 -6.21
N TYR A 58 4.33 -4.92 -6.97
CA TYR A 58 4.02 -6.23 -6.41
C TYR A 58 5.07 -6.66 -5.37
N LEU A 59 6.34 -6.49 -5.66
CA LEU A 59 7.42 -6.78 -4.72
C LEU A 59 7.34 -5.89 -3.46
N ALA A 60 7.03 -4.59 -3.59
CA ALA A 60 6.86 -3.69 -2.46
C ALA A 60 5.72 -4.14 -1.53
N PHE A 61 4.55 -4.39 -2.11
CA PHE A 61 3.39 -4.81 -1.33
C PHE A 61 3.53 -6.23 -0.78
N LEU A 62 4.24 -7.13 -1.47
CA LEU A 62 4.59 -8.43 -0.93
C LEU A 62 5.52 -8.32 0.28
N THR A 63 6.52 -7.44 0.21
CA THR A 63 7.43 -7.14 1.33
C THR A 63 6.69 -6.57 2.54
N TRP A 64 5.58 -5.85 2.31
CA TRP A 64 4.71 -5.38 3.37
C TRP A 64 3.78 -6.48 3.90
N ASN A 65 3.06 -7.19 3.02
CA ASN A 65 2.05 -8.18 3.41
C ASN A 65 2.63 -9.36 4.19
N ILE A 66 3.78 -9.90 3.80
CA ILE A 66 4.36 -11.08 4.46
C ILE A 66 4.57 -10.85 5.97
N PRO A 67 5.31 -9.84 6.42
CA PRO A 67 5.58 -9.67 7.85
C PRO A 67 4.38 -9.17 8.67
N THR A 68 3.36 -8.61 8.03
CA THR A 68 2.19 -8.09 8.72
C THR A 68 1.03 -9.07 8.82
N THR A 69 1.01 -10.10 7.98
CA THR A 69 -0.10 -11.07 7.91
C THR A 69 0.34 -12.52 8.12
N TRP A 70 1.62 -12.78 8.50
CA TRP A 70 2.18 -14.10 8.73
C TRP A 70 1.41 -14.95 9.76
N TRP A 71 0.77 -14.29 10.73
CA TRP A 71 0.02 -14.94 11.82
C TRP A 71 -1.16 -15.79 11.33
N ILE A 72 -1.70 -15.54 10.12
CA ILE A 72 -2.76 -16.35 9.52
C ILE A 72 -2.29 -17.78 9.30
N TRP A 73 -0.98 -17.98 9.11
CA TRP A 73 -0.39 -19.31 8.91
C TRP A 73 -0.77 -20.31 10.01
N TYR A 74 -0.92 -19.82 11.24
CA TYR A 74 -1.33 -20.67 12.38
C TYR A 74 -2.82 -21.05 12.35
N SER A 75 -3.65 -20.30 11.65
CA SER A 75 -5.06 -20.62 11.47
C SER A 75 -5.28 -21.51 10.23
N THR A 76 -4.72 -21.11 9.10
CA THR A 76 -4.83 -21.82 7.83
C THR A 76 -3.66 -21.52 6.91
N GLN A 77 -2.88 -22.53 6.56
CA GLN A 77 -1.69 -22.34 5.71
C GLN A 77 -2.05 -21.92 4.28
N ILE A 78 -3.00 -22.61 3.66
CA ILE A 78 -3.47 -22.30 2.30
C ILE A 78 -4.16 -20.93 2.28
N GLY A 79 -4.97 -20.64 3.29
CA GLY A 79 -5.63 -19.34 3.44
C GLY A 79 -4.63 -18.19 3.60
N ALA A 80 -3.54 -18.38 4.35
CA ALA A 80 -2.48 -17.39 4.50
C ALA A 80 -1.79 -17.05 3.17
N ILE A 81 -1.41 -18.09 2.41
CA ILE A 81 -0.80 -17.91 1.08
C ILE A 81 -1.76 -17.15 0.17
N PHE A 82 -3.03 -17.57 0.11
CA PHE A 82 -4.04 -16.93 -0.72
C PHE A 82 -4.24 -15.46 -0.31
N ALA A 83 -4.43 -15.18 0.99
CA ALA A 83 -4.64 -13.82 1.49
C ALA A 83 -3.47 -12.89 1.17
N ILE A 84 -2.23 -13.33 1.41
CA ILE A 84 -1.02 -12.56 1.13
C ILE A 84 -0.91 -12.26 -0.37
N LEU A 85 -1.06 -13.25 -1.24
CA LEU A 85 -0.90 -13.08 -2.67
C LEU A 85 -2.04 -12.25 -3.29
N ALA A 86 -3.29 -12.51 -2.88
CA ALA A 86 -4.46 -11.81 -3.37
C ALA A 86 -4.44 -10.33 -2.96
N ASN A 87 -4.20 -10.04 -1.67
CA ASN A 87 -4.12 -8.66 -1.20
C ASN A 87 -2.95 -7.90 -1.84
N THR A 88 -1.78 -8.53 -1.97
CA THR A 88 -0.64 -7.97 -2.69
C THR A 88 -1.01 -7.62 -4.14
N LEU A 89 -1.74 -8.50 -4.82
CA LEU A 89 -2.17 -8.27 -6.20
C LEU A 89 -3.15 -7.09 -6.29
N LEU A 90 -4.13 -7.02 -5.40
CA LEU A 90 -5.14 -5.95 -5.39
C LEU A 90 -4.52 -4.57 -5.11
N MET A 91 -3.61 -4.48 -4.13
CA MET A 91 -2.84 -3.25 -3.87
C MET A 91 -1.98 -2.87 -5.08
N THR A 92 -1.37 -3.86 -5.74
CA THR A 92 -0.58 -3.65 -6.94
C THR A 92 -1.43 -3.13 -8.10
N LEU A 93 -2.63 -3.67 -8.31
CA LEU A 93 -3.56 -3.20 -9.33
C LEU A 93 -3.99 -1.75 -9.06
N THR A 94 -4.27 -1.42 -7.81
CA THR A 94 -4.61 -0.04 -7.38
C THR A 94 -3.47 0.93 -7.70
N PHE A 95 -2.24 0.59 -7.33
CA PHE A 95 -1.07 1.41 -7.64
C PHE A 95 -0.75 1.45 -9.14
N PHE A 96 -1.02 0.38 -9.85
CA PHE A 96 -0.83 0.31 -11.31
C PHE A 96 -1.82 1.22 -12.06
N LEU A 97 -3.07 1.33 -11.59
CA LEU A 97 -4.03 2.31 -12.12
C LEU A 97 -3.52 3.74 -11.94
N TYR A 98 -2.95 4.06 -10.77
CA TYR A 98 -2.26 5.33 -10.58
C TYR A 98 -1.15 5.55 -11.63
N HIS A 99 -0.29 4.55 -11.90
CA HIS A 99 0.75 4.67 -12.93
C HIS A 99 0.18 4.98 -14.31
N ILE A 100 -0.94 4.35 -14.69
CA ILE A 100 -1.59 4.61 -15.99
C ILE A 100 -2.03 6.08 -16.09
N VAL A 101 -2.64 6.61 -15.02
CA VAL A 101 -3.09 8.01 -14.97
C VAL A 101 -1.90 8.97 -14.92
N ALA A 102 -0.87 8.65 -14.13
CA ALA A 102 0.34 9.46 -13.99
C ALA A 102 1.14 9.61 -15.29
N LYS A 103 0.96 8.70 -16.25
CA LYS A 103 1.53 8.83 -17.60
C LYS A 103 0.80 9.85 -18.49
N ARG A 104 -0.43 10.20 -18.17
CA ARG A 104 -1.30 11.03 -19.01
C ARG A 104 -1.62 12.38 -18.40
N MET A 105 -1.59 12.46 -17.06
CA MET A 105 -2.01 13.64 -16.31
C MET A 105 -0.81 14.31 -15.62
N ASN A 106 -1.00 15.56 -15.22
CA ASN A 106 -0.02 16.27 -14.42
C ASN A 106 0.12 15.65 -13.01
N ARG A 107 1.19 16.00 -12.31
CA ARG A 107 1.53 15.43 -11.00
C ARG A 107 0.42 15.63 -9.95
N LYS A 108 -0.20 16.80 -9.90
CA LYS A 108 -1.24 17.11 -8.89
C LYS A 108 -2.46 16.20 -9.08
N VAL A 109 -2.99 16.15 -10.30
CA VAL A 109 -4.15 15.31 -10.65
C VAL A 109 -3.85 13.83 -10.41
N SER A 110 -2.65 13.36 -10.75
CA SER A 110 -2.27 11.97 -10.53
C SER A 110 -2.21 11.60 -9.06
N LEU A 111 -1.70 12.47 -8.19
CA LEU A 111 -1.64 12.22 -6.75
C LEU A 111 -3.04 12.25 -6.12
N ILE A 112 -3.91 13.18 -6.53
CA ILE A 112 -5.31 13.19 -6.10
C ILE A 112 -6.00 11.89 -6.52
N PHE A 113 -5.75 11.43 -7.76
CA PHE A 113 -6.27 10.15 -8.23
C PHE A 113 -5.75 8.97 -7.41
N LEU A 114 -4.45 8.98 -7.01
CA LEU A 114 -3.90 7.93 -6.14
C LEU A 114 -4.67 7.85 -4.82
N VAL A 115 -4.88 8.99 -4.17
CA VAL A 115 -5.65 9.05 -2.91
C VAL A 115 -7.06 8.53 -3.12
N ALA A 116 -7.76 9.03 -4.14
CA ALA A 116 -9.14 8.63 -4.43
C ALA A 116 -9.27 7.13 -4.73
N ILE A 117 -8.41 6.59 -5.60
CA ILE A 117 -8.47 5.16 -5.95
C ILE A 117 -8.06 4.25 -4.79
N TRP A 118 -7.15 4.71 -3.93
CA TRP A 118 -6.74 3.96 -2.74
C TRP A 118 -7.88 3.88 -1.72
N LEU A 119 -8.52 5.00 -1.40
CA LEU A 119 -9.70 5.03 -0.53
C LEU A 119 -10.86 4.20 -1.09
N SER A 120 -11.07 4.26 -2.40
CA SER A 120 -12.08 3.43 -3.08
C SER A 120 -11.77 1.93 -2.96
N PHE A 121 -10.50 1.56 -3.10
CA PHE A 121 -10.03 0.20 -2.90
C PHE A 121 -10.25 -0.27 -1.45
N GLU A 122 -9.87 0.53 -0.45
CA GLU A 122 -10.11 0.21 0.96
C GLU A 122 -11.61 0.07 1.26
N LYS A 123 -12.44 0.96 0.69
CA LYS A 123 -13.89 0.86 0.83
C LYS A 123 -14.45 -0.42 0.22
N PHE A 124 -14.00 -0.76 -0.99
CA PHE A 124 -14.38 -2.01 -1.65
C PHE A 124 -13.97 -3.22 -0.79
N HIS A 125 -12.77 -3.19 -0.21
CA HIS A 125 -12.26 -4.27 0.64
C HIS A 125 -13.05 -4.50 1.93
N LEU A 126 -13.85 -3.52 2.37
CA LEU A 126 -14.74 -3.69 3.54
C LEU A 126 -16.07 -4.38 3.20
N THR A 127 -16.49 -4.36 1.93
CA THR A 127 -17.89 -4.66 1.56
C THR A 127 -18.07 -5.88 0.68
N TRP A 128 -17.00 -6.51 0.20
CA TRP A 128 -17.09 -7.70 -0.63
C TRP A 128 -16.90 -9.00 0.19
N GLU A 129 -17.20 -10.17 -0.39
CA GLU A 129 -17.20 -11.46 0.31
C GLU A 129 -15.84 -11.88 0.86
N VAL A 130 -14.74 -11.50 0.18
CA VAL A 130 -13.37 -11.76 0.62
C VAL A 130 -12.79 -10.50 1.27
N SER A 131 -13.51 -9.94 2.23
CA SER A 131 -13.10 -8.69 2.90
C SER A 131 -11.78 -8.88 3.68
N TRP A 132 -10.86 -7.93 3.52
CA TRP A 132 -9.55 -7.96 4.16
C TRP A 132 -9.13 -6.55 4.65
N PRO A 133 -9.79 -6.02 5.68
CA PRO A 133 -9.59 -4.64 6.13
C PRO A 133 -8.31 -4.42 6.94
N TRP A 134 -7.59 -5.49 7.30
CA TRP A 134 -6.47 -5.42 8.25
C TRP A 134 -5.37 -4.45 7.86
N LEU A 135 -5.08 -4.30 6.57
CA LEU A 135 -4.04 -3.43 6.05
C LEU A 135 -4.57 -2.12 5.44
N ASN A 136 -5.79 -1.69 5.79
CA ASN A 136 -6.22 -0.32 5.49
C ASN A 136 -5.29 0.67 6.18
N LEU A 137 -4.80 1.67 5.44
CA LEU A 137 -3.74 2.57 5.94
C LEU A 137 -4.10 3.24 7.27
N GLY A 138 -5.37 3.60 7.46
CA GLY A 138 -5.84 4.18 8.72
C GLY A 138 -5.72 3.25 9.93
N ASN A 139 -5.67 1.93 9.74
CA ASN A 139 -5.54 0.99 10.86
C ASN A 139 -4.14 0.98 11.49
N VAL A 140 -3.14 1.54 10.82
CA VAL A 140 -1.78 1.67 11.37
C VAL A 140 -1.75 2.46 12.67
N PHE A 141 -2.71 3.34 12.89
CA PHE A 141 -2.79 4.20 14.07
C PHE A 141 -3.52 3.56 15.25
N SER A 142 -3.94 2.30 15.17
CA SER A 142 -4.77 1.63 16.18
C SER A 142 -4.16 1.64 17.59
N GLU A 143 -2.85 1.64 17.73
CA GLU A 143 -2.16 1.74 19.03
C GLU A 143 -1.90 3.19 19.46
N GLN A 144 -2.14 4.17 18.59
CA GLN A 144 -1.92 5.60 18.85
C GLN A 144 -3.25 6.33 19.07
N ILE A 145 -4.04 5.86 20.04
CA ILE A 145 -5.41 6.34 20.29
C ILE A 145 -5.46 7.87 20.45
N THR A 146 -4.44 8.47 21.05
CA THR A 146 -4.36 9.93 21.23
C THR A 146 -4.23 10.70 19.92
N TRP A 147 -3.72 10.08 18.85
CA TRP A 147 -3.56 10.71 17.54
C TRP A 147 -4.84 10.67 16.71
N ILE A 148 -5.74 9.75 17.01
CA ILE A 148 -6.90 9.42 16.19
C ILE A 148 -8.25 9.70 16.84
N GLN A 149 -8.33 10.61 17.81
CA GLN A 149 -9.58 10.96 18.48
C GLN A 149 -10.67 11.44 17.51
N TRP A 150 -10.26 12.01 16.39
CA TRP A 150 -11.13 12.46 15.30
C TRP A 150 -11.70 11.33 14.43
N TYR A 151 -11.28 10.06 14.63
CA TYR A 151 -11.90 8.89 13.97
C TYR A 151 -13.37 8.72 14.34
N GLU A 152 -13.80 9.29 15.46
CA GLU A 152 -15.21 9.38 15.82
C GLU A 152 -16.07 9.97 14.69
N TYR A 153 -15.53 10.94 13.93
CA TYR A 153 -16.23 11.61 12.84
C TYR A 153 -15.96 11.01 11.46
N THR A 154 -14.78 10.48 11.23
CA THR A 154 -14.31 10.09 9.87
C THR A 154 -14.12 8.59 9.70
N GLY A 155 -14.14 7.84 10.81
CA GLY A 155 -13.69 6.45 10.80
C GLY A 155 -12.23 6.30 10.40
N THR A 156 -11.81 5.08 10.10
CA THR A 156 -10.44 4.75 9.68
C THR A 156 -10.06 5.36 8.34
N PHE A 157 -11.03 5.72 7.50
CA PHE A 157 -10.77 6.38 6.21
C PHE A 157 -10.12 7.76 6.37
N GLY A 158 -10.41 8.46 7.47
CA GLY A 158 -9.72 9.69 7.78
C GLY A 158 -8.21 9.49 7.96
N GLY A 159 -7.81 8.41 8.65
CA GLY A 159 -6.40 8.03 8.79
C GLY A 159 -5.75 7.62 7.48
N SER A 160 -6.48 6.92 6.60
CA SER A 160 -5.98 6.59 5.27
C SER A 160 -5.80 7.83 4.39
N LEU A 161 -6.60 8.87 4.63
CA LEU A 161 -6.48 10.15 3.94
C LEU A 161 -5.34 11.00 4.49
N TRP A 162 -5.06 10.91 5.79
CA TRP A 162 -4.02 11.66 6.49
C TRP A 162 -2.62 11.27 6.05
#